data_26b70c1105e7f49c83b9e351bb3c6cbc
#
_entry.id   26b70c1105e7f49c83b9e351bb3c6cbc
#
_cell.length_a   1.000
_cell.length_b   1.000
_cell.length_c   1.000
_cell.angle_alpha   90.00
_cell.angle_beta   90.00
_cell.angle_gamma   90.00
#
_symmetry.space_group_name_H-M   'P 1'
#
loop_
_entity.id
_entity.type
_entity.pdbx_description
1 polymer ?
#
loop_
_entity_poly.entity_id
_entity_poly.type
_entity_poly.pdbx_seq_one_letter_code
_entity_poly.pdbx_strand_id
1 'polypeptide(L)'
;MQNGHHQTGHWTHRRPYAAFAVNMLLSLAVMYLVMFSMIDGWGDFRNNINMLYMALTMVAPMGILMLATMSGMYPNRTANVLLIAGFVVLFIVAFGATRTQALVGDRQFIASMIPHHSGAILMCRNAALSDPELMTLCEEITRGQRAEIDKMNAIGTRLGAN
;
A
#
# COMPACT_ATOMS: atom_id res chain seq x y z
N MET A 1 25.41 -2.13 48.12
CA MET A 1 24.22 -2.54 47.36
C MET A 1 23.74 -1.31 46.62
N GLN A 2 24.09 -1.17 45.33
CA GLN A 2 23.72 -0.03 44.48
C GLN A 2 22.64 -0.49 43.55
N ASN A 3 21.44 0.11 43.69
CA ASN A 3 20.31 -0.10 42.79
C ASN A 3 20.58 0.67 41.51
N GLY A 4 20.94 -0.03 40.45
CA GLY A 4 20.97 0.50 39.10
C GLY A 4 19.55 0.66 38.56
N HIS A 5 19.01 1.86 38.60
CA HIS A 5 17.80 2.21 37.86
C HIS A 5 18.13 2.29 36.37
N HIS A 6 17.74 1.27 35.64
CA HIS A 6 17.68 1.34 34.19
C HIS A 6 16.61 2.38 33.76
N GLN A 7 17.08 3.57 33.40
CA GLN A 7 16.24 4.55 32.70
C GLN A 7 16.12 4.15 31.23
N THR A 8 15.18 3.28 30.95
CA THR A 8 14.77 3.00 29.56
C THR A 8 13.46 3.73 29.26
N GLY A 9 13.48 4.64 28.32
CA GLY A 9 12.27 5.03 27.58
C GLY A 9 11.55 6.32 27.97
N HIS A 10 12.23 7.42 28.27
CA HIS A 10 11.57 8.70 28.56
C HIS A 10 11.02 9.48 27.35
N TRP A 11 11.21 9.00 26.10
CA TRP A 11 10.84 9.77 24.90
C TRP A 11 9.38 9.62 24.49
N THR A 12 8.71 8.51 24.79
CA THR A 12 7.33 8.21 24.36
C THR A 12 6.25 8.89 25.20
N HIS A 13 6.55 9.27 26.46
CA HIS A 13 5.53 9.86 27.34
C HIS A 13 5.27 11.35 27.13
N ARG A 14 6.12 12.08 26.41
CA ARG A 14 5.97 13.53 26.28
C ARG A 14 5.05 14.00 25.16
N ARG A 15 4.85 13.20 24.07
CA ARG A 15 4.01 13.59 22.94
C ARG A 15 3.37 12.36 22.27
N PRO A 16 2.40 11.71 22.90
CA PRO A 16 1.86 10.43 22.38
C PRO A 16 1.21 10.59 20.99
N TYR A 17 0.54 11.70 20.72
CA TYR A 17 -0.07 11.96 19.42
C TYR A 17 0.95 12.26 18.31
N ALA A 18 2.08 12.88 18.65
CA ALA A 18 3.16 13.07 17.67
C ALA A 18 3.81 11.71 17.30
N ALA A 19 4.05 10.85 18.29
CA ALA A 19 4.53 9.50 18.05
C ALA A 19 3.53 8.67 17.23
N PHE A 20 2.24 8.81 17.51
CA PHE A 20 1.17 8.21 16.72
C PHE A 20 1.22 8.67 15.26
N ALA A 21 1.29 9.99 15.01
CA ALA A 21 1.34 10.55 13.66
C ALA A 21 2.58 10.05 12.89
N VAL A 22 3.75 10.04 13.53
CA VAL A 22 4.99 9.51 12.92
C VAL A 22 4.82 8.03 12.58
N ASN A 23 4.26 7.23 13.50
CA ASN A 23 4.01 5.81 13.25
C ASN A 23 3.06 5.61 12.04
N MET A 24 1.96 6.37 11.96
CA MET A 24 1.03 6.30 10.83
C MET A 24 1.69 6.66 9.50
N LEU A 25 2.52 7.70 9.48
CA LEU A 25 3.25 8.11 8.28
C LEU A 25 4.28 7.06 7.83
N LEU A 26 5.04 6.53 8.78
CA LEU A 26 6.00 5.45 8.49
C LEU A 26 5.29 4.19 8.01
N SER A 27 4.18 3.82 8.64
CA SER A 27 3.37 2.67 8.23
C SER A 27 2.79 2.84 6.83
N LEU A 28 2.30 4.05 6.51
CA LEU A 28 1.84 4.37 5.16
C LEU A 28 2.96 4.20 4.12
N ALA A 29 4.15 4.74 4.42
CA ALA A 29 5.31 4.61 3.54
C ALA A 29 5.73 3.15 3.34
N VAL A 30 5.81 2.37 4.43
CA VAL A 30 6.14 0.94 4.36
C VAL A 30 5.09 0.17 3.59
N MET A 31 3.80 0.36 3.88
CA MET A 31 2.70 -0.30 3.16
C MET A 31 2.75 0.01 1.66
N TYR A 32 2.95 1.29 1.31
CA TYR A 32 3.08 1.70 -0.08
C TYR A 32 4.23 0.97 -0.80
N LEU A 33 5.40 0.91 -0.18
CA LEU A 33 6.57 0.25 -0.76
C LEU A 33 6.41 -1.27 -0.85
N VAL A 34 5.85 -1.89 0.19
CA VAL A 34 5.63 -3.35 0.23
C VAL A 34 4.67 -3.82 -0.85
N MET A 35 3.71 -2.98 -1.29
CA MET A 35 2.81 -3.34 -2.38
C MET A 35 3.53 -3.63 -3.70
N PHE A 36 4.73 -3.08 -3.91
CA PHE A 36 5.56 -3.39 -5.08
C PHE A 36 6.36 -4.69 -4.96
N SER A 37 6.30 -5.40 -3.83
CA SER A 37 6.95 -6.71 -3.69
C SER A 37 6.38 -7.78 -4.64
N MET A 38 5.19 -7.54 -5.20
CA MET A 38 4.49 -8.44 -6.12
C MET A 38 4.84 -8.24 -7.59
N ILE A 39 5.76 -7.34 -7.95
CA ILE A 39 6.18 -7.16 -9.35
C ILE A 39 7.21 -8.24 -9.74
N ASP A 40 7.19 -8.66 -11.01
CA ASP A 40 8.10 -9.68 -11.56
C ASP A 40 9.53 -9.19 -11.67
N GLY A 41 9.72 -7.90 -11.98
CA GLY A 41 11.03 -7.28 -12.08
C GLY A 41 11.01 -5.77 -11.78
N TRP A 42 12.15 -5.24 -11.36
CA TRP A 42 12.29 -3.82 -11.03
C TRP A 42 12.00 -2.87 -12.20
N GLY A 43 12.11 -3.36 -13.45
CA GLY A 43 11.73 -2.61 -14.65
C GLY A 43 10.24 -2.28 -14.73
N ASP A 44 9.40 -3.03 -14.00
CA ASP A 44 7.95 -2.86 -13.97
C ASP A 44 7.49 -1.95 -12.81
N PHE A 45 8.41 -1.43 -12.01
CA PHE A 45 8.09 -0.48 -10.94
C PHE A 45 7.58 0.83 -11.54
N ARG A 46 6.36 1.21 -11.18
CA ARG A 46 5.74 2.49 -11.58
C ARG A 46 5.01 3.09 -10.38
N ASN A 47 5.46 4.28 -9.98
CA ASN A 47 4.75 5.06 -8.96
C ASN A 47 3.36 5.44 -9.48
N ASN A 48 2.31 5.09 -8.73
CA ASN A 48 0.94 5.32 -9.17
C ASN A 48 -0.01 5.64 -7.99
N ILE A 49 -1.08 6.36 -8.32
CA ILE A 49 -2.05 6.85 -7.34
C ILE A 49 -2.92 5.72 -6.77
N ASN A 50 -3.18 4.65 -7.53
CA ASN A 50 -3.98 3.52 -7.05
C ASN A 50 -3.30 2.80 -5.88
N MET A 51 -1.97 2.62 -5.93
CA MET A 51 -1.20 2.06 -4.81
C MET A 51 -1.31 2.96 -3.57
N LEU A 52 -1.32 4.30 -3.77
CA LEU A 52 -1.52 5.23 -2.66
C LEU A 52 -2.92 5.10 -2.05
N TYR A 53 -3.97 5.00 -2.87
CA TYR A 53 -5.34 4.79 -2.37
C TYR A 53 -5.45 3.49 -1.58
N MET A 54 -4.86 2.41 -2.07
CA MET A 54 -4.84 1.13 -1.38
C MET A 54 -4.08 1.21 -0.05
N ALA A 55 -2.91 1.86 -0.02
CA ALA A 55 -2.15 2.05 1.21
C ALA A 55 -2.92 2.91 2.23
N LEU A 56 -3.62 3.96 1.80
CA LEU A 56 -4.49 4.77 2.65
C LEU A 56 -5.69 3.98 3.20
N THR A 57 -6.29 3.13 2.37
CA THR A 57 -7.39 2.23 2.78
C THR A 57 -6.92 1.23 3.85
N MET A 58 -5.66 0.82 3.84
CA MET A 58 -5.09 -0.09 4.84
C MET A 58 -4.67 0.65 6.12
N VAL A 59 -4.07 1.83 5.98
CA VAL A 59 -3.58 2.60 7.14
C VAL A 59 -4.72 3.16 7.99
N ALA A 60 -5.86 3.48 7.40
CA ALA A 60 -6.98 4.09 8.11
C ALA A 60 -7.57 3.14 9.20
N PRO A 61 -7.93 1.89 8.92
CA PRO A 61 -8.36 0.94 9.96
C PRO A 61 -7.27 0.68 11.01
N MET A 62 -6.00 0.64 10.61
CA MET A 62 -4.89 0.45 11.53
C MET A 62 -4.82 1.59 12.56
N GLY A 63 -5.00 2.85 12.13
CA GLY A 63 -5.07 4.00 13.03
C GLY A 63 -6.23 3.91 14.02
N ILE A 64 -7.42 3.48 13.56
CA ILE A 64 -8.59 3.25 14.41
C ILE A 64 -8.29 2.16 15.46
N LEU A 65 -7.77 1.01 15.04
CA LEU A 65 -7.44 -0.10 15.93
C LEU A 65 -6.41 0.31 16.98
N MET A 66 -5.37 1.05 16.58
CA MET A 66 -4.34 1.54 17.51
C MET A 66 -4.93 2.46 18.59
N LEU A 67 -5.78 3.43 18.22
CA LEU A 67 -6.44 4.32 19.18
C LEU A 67 -7.41 3.56 20.10
N ALA A 68 -8.10 2.56 19.58
CA ALA A 68 -9.07 1.75 20.35
C ALA A 68 -8.36 0.81 21.35
N THR A 69 -7.32 0.11 20.91
CA THR A 69 -6.62 -0.90 21.73
C THR A 69 -5.64 -0.29 22.72
N MET A 70 -5.05 0.86 22.37
CA MET A 70 -4.04 1.53 23.20
C MET A 70 -4.59 2.81 23.86
N SER A 71 -5.87 2.86 24.18
CA SER A 71 -6.56 4.04 24.73
C SER A 71 -5.92 4.61 26.00
N GLY A 72 -5.25 3.79 26.80
CA GLY A 72 -4.50 4.22 27.99
C GLY A 72 -3.28 5.10 27.68
N MET A 73 -2.73 5.03 26.46
CA MET A 73 -1.62 5.89 26.01
C MET A 73 -2.09 7.25 25.47
N TYR A 74 -3.36 7.36 25.10
CA TYR A 74 -3.96 8.55 24.47
C TYR A 74 -5.02 9.17 25.39
N PRO A 75 -4.63 10.08 26.29
CA PRO A 75 -5.51 10.53 27.39
C PRO A 75 -6.63 11.46 26.94
N ASN A 76 -6.52 12.10 25.78
CA ASN A 76 -7.52 13.07 25.30
C ASN A 76 -8.63 12.36 24.52
N ARG A 77 -9.76 12.10 25.17
CA ARG A 77 -10.92 11.44 24.55
C ARG A 77 -11.49 12.17 23.34
N THR A 78 -11.52 13.52 23.38
CA THR A 78 -12.02 14.31 22.26
C THR A 78 -11.09 14.17 21.05
N ALA A 79 -9.76 14.25 21.25
CA ALA A 79 -8.80 14.03 20.19
C ALA A 79 -8.93 12.62 19.60
N ASN A 80 -9.10 11.58 20.43
CA ASN A 80 -9.27 10.21 19.95
C ASN A 80 -10.52 10.05 19.09
N VAL A 81 -11.66 10.63 19.51
CA VAL A 81 -12.93 10.57 18.74
C VAL A 81 -12.74 11.29 17.39
N LEU A 82 -12.14 12.48 17.39
CA LEU A 82 -11.88 13.23 16.14
C LEU A 82 -10.93 12.49 15.20
N LEU A 83 -9.88 11.87 15.72
CA LEU A 83 -8.95 11.07 14.91
C LEU A 83 -9.64 9.82 14.35
N ILE A 84 -10.43 9.12 15.14
CA ILE A 84 -11.21 7.96 14.66
C ILE A 84 -12.18 8.39 13.57
N ALA A 85 -12.93 9.46 13.77
CA ALA A 85 -13.82 10.01 12.74
C ALA A 85 -13.04 10.39 11.47
N GLY A 86 -11.89 11.03 11.61
CA GLY A 86 -11.01 11.37 10.50
C GLY A 86 -10.52 10.14 9.73
N PHE A 87 -10.13 9.06 10.42
CA PHE A 87 -9.74 7.79 9.78
C PHE A 87 -10.90 7.08 9.10
N VAL A 88 -12.12 7.14 9.66
CA VAL A 88 -13.33 6.62 9.00
C VAL A 88 -13.59 7.37 7.69
N VAL A 89 -13.53 8.70 7.71
CA VAL A 89 -13.68 9.51 6.50
C VAL A 89 -12.55 9.20 5.49
N LEU A 90 -11.29 9.12 5.94
CA LEU A 90 -10.16 8.76 5.10
C LEU A 90 -10.37 7.40 4.41
N PHE A 91 -10.84 6.40 5.17
CA PHE A 91 -11.14 5.08 4.62
C PHE A 91 -12.21 5.15 3.53
N ILE A 92 -13.35 5.84 3.80
CA ILE A 92 -14.46 5.96 2.84
C ILE A 92 -13.99 6.67 1.57
N VAL A 93 -13.23 7.77 1.71
CA VAL A 93 -12.73 8.55 0.57
C VAL A 93 -11.70 7.74 -0.23
N ALA A 94 -10.73 7.10 0.42
CA ALA A 94 -9.71 6.30 -0.27
C ALA A 94 -10.32 5.08 -0.95
N PHE A 95 -11.23 4.38 -0.29
CA PHE A 95 -11.97 3.25 -0.87
C PHE A 95 -12.83 3.70 -2.06
N GLY A 96 -13.57 4.80 -1.91
CA GLY A 96 -14.35 5.38 -3.00
C GLY A 96 -13.48 5.79 -4.18
N ALA A 97 -12.33 6.42 -3.94
CA ALA A 97 -11.37 6.80 -4.98
C ALA A 97 -10.81 5.59 -5.73
N THR A 98 -10.52 4.49 -5.01
CA THR A 98 -10.12 3.22 -5.64
C THR A 98 -11.24 2.66 -6.53
N ARG A 99 -12.48 2.69 -6.07
CA ARG A 99 -13.62 2.12 -6.82
C ARG A 99 -14.01 2.95 -8.04
N THR A 100 -13.89 4.25 -7.96
CA THR A 100 -14.22 5.19 -9.04
C THR A 100 -13.03 5.54 -9.93
N GLN A 101 -11.83 5.03 -9.60
CA GLN A 101 -10.57 5.38 -10.28
C GLN A 101 -10.36 6.90 -10.34
N ALA A 102 -10.67 7.59 -9.25
CA ALA A 102 -10.58 9.04 -9.17
C ALA A 102 -9.15 9.52 -9.52
N LEU A 103 -9.05 10.56 -10.35
CA LEU A 103 -7.79 11.13 -10.84
C LEU A 103 -6.89 10.15 -11.64
N VAL A 104 -7.43 9.01 -12.07
CA VAL A 104 -6.72 8.04 -12.90
C VAL A 104 -6.99 8.35 -14.37
N GLY A 105 -6.16 9.22 -14.98
CA GLY A 105 -6.10 9.40 -16.44
C GLY A 105 -5.11 8.43 -17.08
N ASP A 106 -4.90 8.54 -18.39
CA ASP A 106 -4.13 7.60 -19.21
C ASP A 106 -2.75 7.23 -18.60
N ARG A 107 -1.99 8.22 -18.14
CA ARG A 107 -0.66 7.99 -17.55
C ARG A 107 -0.75 7.20 -16.24
N GLN A 108 -1.69 7.55 -15.36
CA GLN A 108 -1.89 6.85 -14.10
C GLN A 108 -2.48 5.45 -14.30
N PHE A 109 -3.30 5.27 -15.33
CA PHE A 109 -3.79 3.97 -15.73
C PHE A 109 -2.63 3.04 -16.13
N ILE A 110 -1.77 3.48 -17.05
CA ILE A 110 -0.57 2.73 -17.47
C ILE A 110 0.33 2.43 -16.26
N ALA A 111 0.62 3.44 -15.43
CA ALA A 111 1.46 3.28 -14.24
C ALA A 111 0.87 2.30 -13.21
N SER A 112 -0.46 2.16 -13.15
CA SER A 112 -1.14 1.20 -12.27
C SER A 112 -1.19 -0.20 -12.87
N MET A 113 -1.41 -0.31 -14.18
CA MET A 113 -1.61 -1.59 -14.85
C MET A 113 -0.31 -2.36 -15.05
N ILE A 114 0.82 -1.69 -15.32
CA ILE A 114 2.10 -2.38 -15.51
C ILE A 114 2.49 -3.22 -14.29
N PRO A 115 2.56 -2.70 -13.04
CA PRO A 115 2.86 -3.53 -11.88
C PRO A 115 1.79 -4.58 -11.59
N HIS A 116 0.52 -4.33 -11.92
CA HIS A 116 -0.55 -5.32 -11.77
C HIS A 116 -0.35 -6.52 -12.70
N HIS A 117 -0.04 -6.29 -13.99
CA HIS A 117 0.26 -7.32 -14.97
C HIS A 117 1.55 -8.09 -14.60
N SER A 118 2.56 -7.36 -14.17
CA SER A 118 3.82 -7.93 -13.68
C SER A 118 3.60 -8.89 -12.49
N GLY A 119 2.68 -8.55 -11.58
CA GLY A 119 2.30 -9.44 -10.47
C GLY A 119 1.69 -10.76 -10.94
N ALA A 120 0.88 -10.76 -11.98
CA ALA A 120 0.32 -12.00 -12.56
C ALA A 120 1.41 -12.90 -13.15
N ILE A 121 2.41 -12.32 -13.82
CA ILE A 121 3.58 -13.04 -14.35
C ILE A 121 4.37 -13.66 -13.18
N LEU A 122 4.66 -12.89 -12.13
CA LEU A 122 5.36 -13.38 -10.94
C LEU A 122 4.65 -14.57 -10.32
N MET A 123 3.32 -14.48 -10.17
CA MET A 123 2.51 -15.57 -9.58
C MET A 123 2.58 -16.84 -10.43
N CYS A 124 2.39 -16.74 -11.74
CA CYS A 124 2.47 -17.88 -12.65
C CYS A 124 3.86 -18.52 -12.68
N ARG A 125 4.92 -17.70 -12.59
CA ARG A 125 6.30 -18.19 -12.63
C ARG A 125 6.72 -18.93 -11.36
N ASN A 126 6.24 -18.50 -10.20
CA ASN A 126 6.72 -18.98 -8.91
C ASN A 126 5.75 -19.94 -8.20
N ALA A 127 4.51 -20.09 -8.68
CA ALA A 127 3.56 -21.02 -8.10
C ALA A 127 3.96 -22.47 -8.39
N ALA A 128 3.87 -23.34 -7.38
CA ALA A 128 4.11 -24.78 -7.53
C ALA A 128 2.85 -25.47 -8.10
N LEU A 129 2.57 -25.23 -9.38
CA LEU A 129 1.42 -25.80 -10.07
C LEU A 129 1.69 -27.26 -10.48
N SER A 130 0.69 -28.11 -10.35
CA SER A 130 0.74 -29.52 -10.75
C SER A 130 -0.37 -29.93 -11.73
N ASP A 131 -1.42 -29.13 -11.84
CA ASP A 131 -2.50 -29.35 -12.80
C ASP A 131 -2.07 -28.92 -14.21
N PRO A 132 -2.13 -29.81 -15.23
CA PRO A 132 -1.65 -29.50 -16.57
C PRO A 132 -2.42 -28.38 -17.27
N GLU A 133 -3.73 -28.29 -17.03
CA GLU A 133 -4.57 -27.24 -17.63
C GLU A 133 -4.22 -25.87 -17.03
N LEU A 134 -4.00 -25.83 -15.70
CA LEU A 134 -3.60 -24.60 -15.00
C LEU A 134 -2.18 -24.17 -15.40
N MET A 135 -1.26 -25.10 -15.63
CA MET A 135 0.08 -24.81 -16.14
C MET A 135 0.00 -24.16 -17.53
N THR A 136 -0.80 -24.74 -18.44
CA THR A 136 -1.02 -24.20 -19.79
C THR A 136 -1.63 -22.79 -19.73
N LEU A 137 -2.64 -22.60 -18.88
CA LEU A 137 -3.25 -21.29 -18.65
C LEU A 137 -2.23 -20.25 -18.15
N CYS A 138 -1.34 -20.65 -17.23
CA CYS A 138 -0.29 -19.75 -16.73
C CYS A 138 0.74 -19.35 -17.80
N GLU A 139 1.06 -20.25 -18.74
CA GLU A 139 1.90 -19.90 -19.90
C GLU A 139 1.21 -18.88 -20.81
N GLU A 140 -0.10 -19.03 -21.04
CA GLU A 140 -0.90 -18.09 -21.83
C GLU A 140 -1.01 -16.73 -21.14
N ILE A 141 -1.30 -16.72 -19.83
CA ILE A 141 -1.33 -15.50 -19.00
C ILE A 141 0.01 -14.77 -19.08
N THR A 142 1.12 -15.47 -18.83
CA THR A 142 2.46 -14.88 -18.85
C THR A 142 2.77 -14.22 -20.19
N ARG A 143 2.48 -14.90 -21.30
CA ARG A 143 2.70 -14.38 -22.65
C ARG A 143 1.81 -13.17 -22.95
N GLY A 144 0.52 -13.23 -22.61
CA GLY A 144 -0.43 -12.15 -22.80
C GLY A 144 -0.07 -10.91 -21.98
N GLN A 145 0.21 -11.11 -20.67
CA GLN A 145 0.57 -10.02 -19.77
C GLN A 145 1.87 -9.31 -20.20
N ARG A 146 2.88 -10.06 -20.69
CA ARG A 146 4.12 -9.46 -21.18
C ARG A 146 3.87 -8.62 -22.43
N ALA A 147 3.10 -9.11 -23.39
CA ALA A 147 2.76 -8.35 -24.59
C ALA A 147 1.96 -7.07 -24.27
N GLU A 148 1.08 -7.13 -23.27
CA GLU A 148 0.31 -5.96 -22.82
C GLU A 148 1.20 -4.94 -22.10
N ILE A 149 2.16 -5.36 -21.27
CA ILE A 149 3.17 -4.49 -20.63
C ILE A 149 3.98 -3.76 -21.72
N ASP A 150 4.46 -4.49 -22.75
CA ASP A 150 5.24 -3.90 -23.85
C ASP A 150 4.43 -2.85 -24.61
N LYS A 151 3.14 -3.15 -24.88
CA LYS A 151 2.22 -2.20 -25.50
C LYS A 151 1.97 -0.96 -24.63
N MET A 152 1.76 -1.15 -23.32
CA MET A 152 1.59 -0.04 -22.38
C MET A 152 2.84 0.83 -22.29
N ASN A 153 4.03 0.24 -22.28
CA ASN A 153 5.30 0.99 -22.32
C ASN A 153 5.44 1.82 -23.60
N ALA A 154 5.09 1.27 -24.78
CA ALA A 154 5.10 1.98 -26.03
C ALA A 154 4.11 3.17 -26.03
N ILE A 155 2.90 2.97 -25.51
CA ILE A 155 1.89 4.03 -25.35
C ILE A 155 2.39 5.08 -24.35
N GLY A 156 2.97 4.65 -23.21
CA GLY A 156 3.53 5.53 -22.19
C GLY A 156 4.61 6.46 -22.75
N THR A 157 5.53 5.90 -23.52
CA THR A 157 6.57 6.68 -24.22
C THR A 157 5.97 7.75 -25.13
N ARG A 158 4.95 7.40 -25.91
CA ARG A 158 4.25 8.35 -26.80
C ARG A 158 3.52 9.46 -26.02
N LEU A 159 2.99 9.15 -24.82
CA LEU A 159 2.31 10.12 -23.95
C LEU A 159 3.27 10.91 -23.04
N GLY A 160 4.59 10.65 -23.10
CA GLY A 160 5.58 11.25 -22.21
C GLY A 160 5.36 10.84 -20.73
N ALA A 161 5.00 9.60 -20.50
CA ALA A 161 4.67 9.02 -19.19
C ALA A 161 5.77 8.03 -18.71
N ASN A 162 7.03 8.35 -18.95
CA ASN A 162 8.18 7.55 -18.50
C ASN A 162 8.59 7.91 -17.07
#